data_0936d204f87084ca692169c3aa201b86
#
_entry.id   0936d204f87084ca692169c3aa201b86
#
_cell.length_a   1.000
_cell.length_b   1.000
_cell.length_c   1.000
_cell.angle_alpha   90.00
_cell.angle_beta   90.00
_cell.angle_gamma   90.00
#
_symmetry.space_group_name_H-M   'P 1'
#
loop_
_entity.id
_entity.type
_entity.pdbx_description
1 polymer ?
#
loop_
_entity_poly.entity_id
_entity_poly.type
_entity_poly.pdbx_seq_one_letter_code
_entity_poly.pdbx_strand_id
1 'polypeptide(L)'
;MDSKNNTIVIDQIPSVSGTKYARDYDPAGSVFHVTQDATSRYFKGNGLPSTPMGEFPVQKGTPAYKYYSAAPGGHDPRTGTPGSDYSSAAAIGISPYHLEVQVPRRPVVSAEPQPIDALVVGVTLTGTVWHAEIANASSTAWYNPISILPLDRCFGHPYSQQYHLHAYSWKCFPNQGTEGHSPLFGYALDGFGIYGPRGGDGKEVTNAQLDECHGHTEPVMWEGKLQKIYHYHLNREFPYSVGCFRGRVNYTAALGRTTQHDGHGYTKPQICTAITVPLIPTGAFQ
;
A
#
# COMPACT_ATOMS: atom_id res chain seq x y z
N MET A 1 13.11 -7.39 10.57
CA MET A 1 13.65 -7.86 9.27
C MET A 1 14.69 -8.91 9.54
N ASP A 2 14.65 -10.02 8.83
CA ASP A 2 15.80 -10.89 8.76
C ASP A 2 16.82 -10.24 7.85
N SER A 3 17.96 -9.82 8.41
CA SER A 3 19.03 -9.13 7.69
C SER A 3 19.66 -9.96 6.56
N LYS A 4 19.40 -11.25 6.52
CA LYS A 4 19.93 -12.15 5.49
C LYS A 4 19.04 -12.26 4.26
N ASN A 5 17.72 -12.01 4.40
CA ASN A 5 16.75 -12.26 3.33
C ASN A 5 15.83 -11.09 3.00
N ASN A 6 16.04 -9.90 3.57
CA ASN A 6 15.09 -8.77 3.45
C ASN A 6 13.63 -9.12 3.84
N THR A 7 13.43 -10.22 4.52
CA THR A 7 12.11 -10.74 4.87
C THR A 7 11.59 -10.04 6.12
N ILE A 8 10.37 -9.58 6.10
CA ILE A 8 9.72 -8.99 7.26
C ILE A 8 9.42 -10.08 8.27
N VAL A 9 9.97 -9.98 9.46
CA VAL A 9 9.58 -10.81 10.61
C VAL A 9 8.46 -10.07 11.36
N ILE A 10 7.24 -10.22 10.87
CA ILE A 10 6.06 -9.47 11.31
C ILE A 10 5.71 -9.73 12.77
N ASP A 11 5.91 -10.94 13.24
CA ASP A 11 5.53 -11.34 14.60
C ASP A 11 6.40 -10.70 15.68
N GLN A 12 7.50 -10.05 15.30
CA GLN A 12 8.40 -9.34 16.20
C GLN A 12 8.08 -7.85 16.33
N ILE A 13 7.24 -7.31 15.44
CA ILE A 13 6.86 -5.89 15.46
C ILE A 13 5.50 -5.77 16.17
N PRO A 14 5.39 -5.02 17.27
CA PRO A 14 4.11 -4.80 17.93
C PRO A 14 3.14 -4.10 16.97
N SER A 15 2.11 -4.80 16.53
CA SER A 15 1.04 -4.18 15.76
C SER A 15 0.10 -3.38 16.65
N VAL A 16 -0.47 -2.32 16.11
CA VAL A 16 -1.61 -1.63 16.72
C VAL A 16 -2.76 -2.63 16.84
N SER A 17 -3.35 -2.72 18.02
CA SER A 17 -4.22 -3.82 18.46
C SER A 17 -5.19 -4.35 17.41
N GLY A 18 -5.15 -5.62 17.19
CA GLY A 18 -5.64 -6.27 16.01
C GLY A 18 -7.04 -6.82 16.02
N THR A 19 -8.01 -6.34 16.79
CA THR A 19 -9.35 -6.94 16.81
C THR A 19 -10.52 -5.98 16.87
N LYS A 20 -10.28 -4.70 17.05
CA LYS A 20 -11.34 -3.70 17.03
C LYS A 20 -11.06 -2.71 15.92
N TYR A 21 -12.10 -2.39 15.20
CA TYR A 21 -12.15 -1.22 14.34
C TYR A 21 -11.92 0.01 15.21
N ALA A 22 -11.36 1.06 14.67
CA ALA A 22 -11.48 2.37 15.29
C ALA A 22 -12.96 2.56 15.66
N ARG A 23 -13.25 3.06 16.84
CA ARG A 23 -14.58 3.04 17.49
C ARG A 23 -15.75 3.47 16.62
N ASP A 24 -15.46 4.24 15.57
CA ASP A 24 -16.47 4.86 14.70
C ASP A 24 -16.57 4.13 13.34
N TYR A 25 -15.83 3.05 13.14
CA TYR A 25 -15.74 2.37 11.85
C TYR A 25 -15.84 0.87 12.04
N ASP A 26 -17.06 0.37 11.89
CA ASP A 26 -17.27 -1.03 11.68
C ASP A 26 -17.22 -1.34 10.16
N PRO A 27 -17.06 -2.59 9.72
CA PRO A 27 -17.12 -2.96 8.31
C PRO A 27 -18.43 -2.58 7.64
N ALA A 28 -19.51 -2.47 8.41
CA ALA A 28 -20.79 -1.96 7.93
C ALA A 28 -20.70 -0.49 7.49
N GLY A 29 -19.71 0.27 7.98
CA GLY A 29 -19.41 1.62 7.53
C GLY A 29 -18.60 1.71 6.25
N SER A 30 -18.05 0.59 5.74
CA SER A 30 -17.34 0.57 4.45
C SER A 30 -18.31 0.75 3.30
N VAL A 31 -18.05 1.74 2.44
CA VAL A 31 -18.77 1.97 1.18
C VAL A 31 -17.78 1.89 0.04
N PHE A 32 -17.99 0.94 -0.86
CA PHE A 32 -17.10 0.77 -1.99
C PHE A 32 -17.82 0.17 -3.19
N HIS A 33 -17.66 0.80 -4.34
CA HIS A 33 -18.27 0.42 -5.60
C HIS A 33 -17.22 0.39 -6.71
N VAL A 34 -17.27 -0.66 -7.52
CA VAL A 34 -16.43 -0.80 -8.70
C VAL A 34 -17.33 -0.82 -9.93
N THR A 35 -17.07 0.09 -10.85
CA THR A 35 -17.74 0.13 -12.16
C THR A 35 -16.69 0.20 -13.27
N GLN A 36 -17.08 -0.10 -14.50
CA GLN A 36 -16.17 -0.01 -15.63
C GLN A 36 -16.92 0.29 -16.92
N ASP A 37 -16.20 0.90 -17.85
CA ASP A 37 -16.62 1.06 -19.23
C ASP A 37 -15.62 0.38 -20.21
N ALA A 38 -15.62 0.77 -21.47
CA ALA A 38 -14.72 0.19 -22.47
C ALA A 38 -13.23 0.51 -22.21
N THR A 39 -12.94 1.63 -21.54
CA THR A 39 -11.60 2.22 -21.41
C THR A 39 -11.08 2.25 -19.99
N SER A 40 -11.96 2.35 -18.99
CA SER A 40 -11.59 2.66 -17.61
C SER A 40 -12.32 1.76 -16.61
N ARG A 41 -11.69 1.58 -15.44
CA ARG A 41 -12.32 1.13 -14.20
C ARG A 41 -12.41 2.29 -13.24
N TYR A 42 -13.51 2.36 -12.51
CA TYR A 42 -13.81 3.40 -11.53
C TYR A 42 -14.05 2.75 -10.18
N PHE A 43 -13.37 3.26 -9.18
CA PHE A 43 -13.46 2.82 -7.80
C PHE A 43 -13.96 4.00 -6.97
N LYS A 44 -15.12 3.86 -6.35
CA LYS A 44 -15.74 4.92 -5.55
C LYS A 44 -16.09 4.41 -4.18
N GLY A 45 -15.77 5.20 -3.16
CA GLY A 45 -16.05 4.79 -1.79
C GLY A 45 -15.74 5.86 -0.77
N ASN A 46 -15.68 5.43 0.47
CA ASN A 46 -15.35 6.29 1.60
C ASN A 46 -13.95 6.04 2.19
N GLY A 47 -13.11 5.28 1.51
CA GLY A 47 -11.73 4.98 1.91
C GLY A 47 -11.60 4.03 3.11
N LEU A 48 -12.70 3.59 3.68
CA LEU A 48 -12.72 2.61 4.75
C LEU A 48 -12.77 1.20 4.16
N PRO A 49 -11.82 0.31 4.48
CA PRO A 49 -11.82 -1.04 3.95
C PRO A 49 -12.92 -1.89 4.56
N SER A 50 -13.35 -2.92 3.84
CA SER A 50 -14.22 -3.98 4.35
C SER A 50 -13.46 -5.01 5.21
N THR A 51 -12.15 -4.85 5.37
CA THR A 51 -11.30 -5.63 6.29
C THR A 51 -11.15 -4.93 7.63
N PRO A 52 -10.77 -5.67 8.69
CA PRO A 52 -10.46 -5.06 9.96
C PRO A 52 -9.37 -3.99 9.86
N MET A 53 -9.53 -2.92 10.60
CA MET A 53 -8.52 -1.87 10.80
C MET A 53 -8.06 -1.85 12.26
N GLY A 54 -6.87 -1.33 12.51
CA GLY A 54 -6.39 -1.04 13.84
C GLY A 54 -7.14 0.11 14.49
N GLU A 55 -7.01 0.22 15.81
CA GLU A 55 -7.59 1.30 16.58
C GLU A 55 -6.62 2.48 16.63
N PHE A 56 -6.99 3.56 15.96
CA PHE A 56 -6.24 4.82 15.93
C PHE A 56 -7.09 5.98 16.48
N PRO A 57 -6.49 6.91 17.23
CA PRO A 57 -5.08 6.95 17.66
C PRO A 57 -4.68 5.73 18.51
N VAL A 58 -3.40 5.40 18.53
CA VAL A 58 -2.87 4.24 19.25
C VAL A 58 -3.17 4.35 20.74
N GLN A 59 -3.78 3.32 21.30
CA GLN A 59 -4.31 3.35 22.67
C GLN A 59 -3.20 3.24 23.73
N LYS A 60 -3.25 4.10 24.74
CA LYS A 60 -2.31 4.06 25.90
C LYS A 60 -2.37 2.70 26.60
N GLY A 61 -1.20 2.21 27.00
CA GLY A 61 -1.08 0.94 27.70
C GLY A 61 -0.91 -0.28 26.80
N THR A 62 -1.08 -0.14 25.49
CA THR A 62 -0.82 -1.24 24.53
C THR A 62 0.67 -1.40 24.24
N PRO A 63 1.13 -2.59 23.80
CA PRO A 63 2.50 -2.80 23.33
C PRO A 63 2.87 -1.84 22.19
N ALA A 64 1.96 -1.59 21.25
CA ALA A 64 2.16 -0.64 20.17
C ALA A 64 2.39 0.78 20.71
N TYR A 65 1.61 1.23 21.70
CA TYR A 65 1.82 2.53 22.34
C TYR A 65 3.19 2.63 22.99
N LYS A 66 3.63 1.59 23.68
CA LYS A 66 4.96 1.55 24.30
C LYS A 66 6.07 1.61 23.25
N TYR A 67 5.89 0.91 22.14
CA TYR A 67 6.88 0.86 21.07
C TYR A 67 6.96 2.19 20.31
N TYR A 68 5.80 2.78 19.93
CA TYR A 68 5.75 3.95 19.06
C TYR A 68 5.69 5.29 19.81
N SER A 69 5.17 5.34 21.03
CA SER A 69 4.94 6.59 21.77
C SER A 69 5.87 6.79 22.96
N ALA A 70 6.49 5.73 23.49
CA ALA A 70 7.35 5.81 24.68
C ALA A 70 8.78 6.26 24.38
N ALA A 71 9.21 6.26 23.14
CA ALA A 71 10.42 6.99 22.80
C ALA A 71 10.11 8.48 22.96
N PRO A 72 10.77 9.21 23.85
CA PRO A 72 10.52 10.65 24.05
C PRO A 72 10.60 11.37 22.71
N GLY A 73 9.46 11.85 22.22
CA GLY A 73 9.37 12.56 20.94
C GLY A 73 9.23 11.69 19.70
N GLY A 74 8.99 10.37 19.84
CA GLY A 74 8.97 9.46 18.69
C GLY A 74 10.28 9.55 17.89
N HIS A 75 11.16 8.60 18.05
CA HIS A 75 12.42 8.62 17.29
C HIS A 75 12.18 8.16 15.86
N ASP A 76 12.64 8.89 14.88
CA ASP A 76 12.91 8.31 13.57
C ASP A 76 14.02 7.27 13.76
N PRO A 77 13.72 5.96 13.65
CA PRO A 77 14.71 4.92 13.93
C PRO A 77 15.90 4.94 12.97
N ARG A 78 15.81 5.69 11.86
CA ARG A 78 16.92 5.87 10.90
C ARG A 78 17.94 6.89 11.40
N THR A 79 17.47 7.93 12.05
CA THR A 79 18.31 9.08 12.44
C THR A 79 18.49 9.22 13.94
N GLY A 80 17.68 8.51 14.74
CA GLY A 80 17.60 8.72 16.20
C GLY A 80 17.06 10.10 16.58
N THR A 81 16.64 10.91 15.60
CA THR A 81 16.11 12.25 15.83
C THR A 81 14.67 12.17 16.31
N PRO A 82 14.27 12.94 17.34
CA PRO A 82 12.86 13.06 17.69
C PRO A 82 12.07 13.53 16.47
N GLY A 83 11.19 12.68 15.95
CA GLY A 83 10.46 12.91 14.71
C GLY A 83 9.00 13.22 14.98
N SER A 84 8.54 14.37 14.53
CA SER A 84 7.14 14.77 14.61
C SER A 84 6.21 13.82 13.84
N ASP A 85 6.66 13.26 12.72
CA ASP A 85 5.83 12.44 11.83
C ASP A 85 5.52 11.08 12.44
N TYR A 86 6.43 10.55 13.21
CA TYR A 86 6.31 9.25 13.84
C TYR A 86 5.31 9.24 15.00
N SER A 87 5.40 10.22 15.89
CA SER A 87 4.44 10.41 16.97
C SER A 87 3.08 10.89 16.44
N SER A 88 3.07 11.67 15.35
CA SER A 88 1.83 12.14 14.74
C SER A 88 1.03 10.98 14.11
N ALA A 89 1.69 10.04 13.43
CA ALA A 89 1.02 8.88 12.84
C ALA A 89 0.31 8.01 13.90
N ALA A 90 0.88 7.89 15.11
CA ALA A 90 0.25 7.17 16.22
C ALA A 90 -0.91 7.96 16.87
N ALA A 91 -0.91 9.27 16.76
CA ALA A 91 -1.89 10.17 17.40
C ALA A 91 -3.07 10.56 16.51
N ILE A 92 -3.04 10.20 15.21
CA ILE A 92 -4.08 10.55 14.24
C ILE A 92 -5.18 9.48 14.25
N GLY A 93 -6.43 9.90 14.29
CA GLY A 93 -7.59 9.04 14.10
C GLY A 93 -7.84 8.75 12.61
N ILE A 94 -8.79 7.85 12.34
CA ILE A 94 -9.25 7.53 10.98
C ILE A 94 -10.61 8.22 10.75
N SER A 95 -10.82 8.75 9.57
CA SER A 95 -12.11 9.30 9.13
C SER A 95 -12.44 8.87 7.70
N PRO A 96 -13.72 8.71 7.34
CA PRO A 96 -14.11 8.50 5.96
C PRO A 96 -13.77 9.71 5.11
N TYR A 97 -13.45 9.48 3.83
CA TYR A 97 -13.18 10.52 2.85
C TYR A 97 -13.75 10.14 1.48
N HIS A 98 -13.86 11.09 0.58
CA HIS A 98 -14.30 10.78 -0.77
C HIS A 98 -13.16 10.14 -1.56
N LEU A 99 -13.23 8.83 -1.74
CA LEU A 99 -12.33 8.06 -2.58
C LEU A 99 -12.94 7.91 -3.97
N GLU A 100 -12.27 8.42 -4.99
CA GLU A 100 -12.62 8.17 -6.38
C GLU A 100 -11.36 7.96 -7.20
N VAL A 101 -11.09 6.71 -7.58
CA VAL A 101 -9.93 6.33 -8.37
C VAL A 101 -10.39 5.85 -9.74
N GLN A 102 -9.72 6.34 -10.79
CA GLN A 102 -9.93 5.90 -12.17
C GLN A 102 -8.64 5.34 -12.74
N VAL A 103 -8.69 4.12 -13.26
CA VAL A 103 -7.52 3.48 -13.89
C VAL A 103 -7.84 2.96 -15.29
N PRO A 104 -6.87 2.84 -16.19
CA PRO A 104 -7.06 2.19 -17.48
C PRO A 104 -7.57 0.76 -17.33
N ARG A 105 -8.58 0.40 -18.12
CA ARG A 105 -9.06 -0.98 -18.15
C ARG A 105 -8.17 -1.90 -18.97
N ARG A 106 -7.49 -1.35 -19.96
CA ARG A 106 -6.57 -2.04 -20.85
C ARG A 106 -5.18 -1.40 -20.74
N PRO A 107 -4.45 -1.68 -19.65
CA PRO A 107 -3.12 -1.14 -19.46
C PRO A 107 -2.15 -1.67 -20.53
N VAL A 108 -1.18 -0.83 -20.88
CA VAL A 108 -0.14 -1.17 -21.85
C VAL A 108 1.22 -0.97 -21.20
N VAL A 109 2.07 -1.98 -21.32
CA VAL A 109 3.45 -1.90 -20.83
C VAL A 109 4.21 -0.81 -21.60
N SER A 110 4.79 0.14 -20.89
CA SER A 110 5.66 1.17 -21.43
C SER A 110 7.07 0.64 -21.65
N ALA A 111 7.77 1.19 -22.63
CA ALA A 111 9.18 0.88 -22.86
C ALA A 111 10.03 1.23 -21.62
N GLU A 112 9.76 2.39 -21.04
CA GLU A 112 10.43 2.87 -19.82
C GLU A 112 9.44 2.90 -18.66
N PRO A 113 9.84 2.45 -17.46
CA PRO A 113 9.06 2.59 -16.26
C PRO A 113 8.75 4.05 -15.95
N GLN A 114 7.59 4.31 -15.36
CA GLN A 114 7.26 5.63 -14.82
C GLN A 114 7.52 5.64 -13.30
N PRO A 115 8.31 6.58 -12.79
CA PRO A 115 8.49 6.76 -11.36
C PRO A 115 7.17 7.04 -10.64
N ILE A 116 7.11 6.69 -9.35
CA ILE A 116 6.00 7.07 -8.47
C ILE A 116 6.12 8.55 -8.14
N ASP A 117 5.04 9.29 -8.39
CA ASP A 117 4.98 10.75 -8.24
C ASP A 117 3.81 11.17 -7.33
N ALA A 118 3.28 10.23 -6.56
CA ALA A 118 2.23 10.43 -5.56
C ALA A 118 2.34 9.40 -4.43
N LEU A 119 1.70 9.67 -3.29
CA LEU A 119 1.64 8.69 -2.20
C LEU A 119 0.85 7.44 -2.59
N VAL A 120 -0.29 7.61 -3.23
CA VAL A 120 -1.13 6.48 -3.65
C VAL A 120 -0.52 5.80 -4.86
N VAL A 121 -0.32 4.50 -4.77
CA VAL A 121 0.17 3.64 -5.87
C VAL A 121 -0.90 2.71 -6.43
N GLY A 122 -1.96 2.45 -5.67
CA GLY A 122 -3.02 1.56 -6.11
C GLY A 122 -4.23 1.59 -5.21
N VAL A 123 -5.29 0.94 -5.65
CA VAL A 123 -6.56 0.78 -4.93
C VAL A 123 -6.84 -0.69 -4.66
N THR A 124 -7.23 -1.02 -3.43
CA THR A 124 -7.59 -2.37 -3.03
C THR A 124 -9.01 -2.73 -3.45
N LEU A 125 -9.30 -4.02 -3.62
CA LEU A 125 -10.69 -4.48 -3.77
C LEU A 125 -11.47 -4.46 -2.45
N THR A 126 -10.81 -4.15 -1.33
CA THR A 126 -11.45 -3.99 -0.02
C THR A 126 -11.89 -2.55 0.26
N GLY A 127 -11.58 -1.58 -0.62
CA GLY A 127 -12.12 -0.22 -0.55
C GLY A 127 -11.18 0.83 0.04
N THR A 128 -9.89 0.53 0.18
CA THR A 128 -8.87 1.52 0.56
C THR A 128 -7.75 1.58 -0.49
N VAL A 129 -6.66 2.25 -0.21
CA VAL A 129 -5.54 2.43 -1.14
C VAL A 129 -4.24 1.84 -0.57
N TRP A 130 -3.26 1.55 -1.45
CA TRP A 130 -1.86 1.37 -1.08
C TRP A 130 -1.11 2.67 -1.27
N HIS A 131 -0.28 3.01 -0.29
CA HIS A 131 0.72 4.04 -0.42
C HIS A 131 2.08 3.45 -0.83
N ALA A 132 2.87 4.31 -1.47
CA ALA A 132 4.27 4.02 -1.74
C ALA A 132 5.09 3.92 -0.44
N GLU A 133 6.20 3.19 -0.50
CA GLU A 133 7.11 3.00 0.62
C GLU A 133 8.06 4.20 0.76
N ILE A 134 7.47 5.37 1.05
CA ILE A 134 8.17 6.65 1.25
C ILE A 134 7.78 7.30 2.56
N ALA A 135 8.72 8.00 3.21
CA ALA A 135 8.55 8.54 4.56
C ALA A 135 7.48 9.62 4.66
N ASN A 136 7.43 10.49 3.68
CA ASN A 136 6.45 11.56 3.55
C ASN A 136 6.51 12.11 2.12
N ALA A 137 5.53 12.92 1.76
CA ALA A 137 5.41 13.50 0.41
C ALA A 137 6.59 14.41 0.02
N SER A 138 7.39 14.87 0.96
CA SER A 138 8.60 15.65 0.70
C SER A 138 9.87 14.80 0.68
N SER A 139 9.78 13.52 1.04
CA SER A 139 10.92 12.61 1.03
C SER A 139 11.16 12.07 -0.37
N THR A 140 12.38 12.18 -0.83
CA THR A 140 12.86 11.53 -2.07
C THR A 140 13.46 10.15 -1.78
N ALA A 141 13.48 9.73 -0.52
CA ALA A 141 14.09 8.49 -0.08
C ALA A 141 13.05 7.43 0.22
N TRP A 142 13.24 6.26 -0.34
CA TRP A 142 12.54 5.05 0.06
C TRP A 142 12.93 4.64 1.48
N TYR A 143 11.95 4.18 2.26
CA TYR A 143 12.21 3.62 3.58
C TYR A 143 11.18 2.56 3.90
N ASN A 144 11.53 1.67 4.81
CA ASN A 144 10.66 0.60 5.21
C ASN A 144 9.65 1.05 6.29
N PRO A 145 8.37 1.26 5.95
CA PRO A 145 7.38 1.73 6.89
C PRO A 145 7.09 0.71 7.99
N ILE A 146 7.24 -0.59 7.71
CA ILE A 146 6.87 -1.67 8.63
C ILE A 146 7.69 -1.62 9.91
N SER A 147 8.96 -1.26 9.82
CA SER A 147 9.82 -1.13 11.00
C SER A 147 9.72 0.23 11.67
N ILE A 148 9.03 1.19 11.08
CA ILE A 148 9.09 2.60 11.47
C ILE A 148 7.74 3.14 11.90
N LEU A 149 6.67 2.82 11.17
CA LEU A 149 5.35 3.40 11.39
C LEU A 149 4.46 2.53 12.30
N PRO A 150 3.54 3.13 13.05
CA PRO A 150 2.56 2.39 13.83
C PRO A 150 1.53 1.78 12.90
N LEU A 151 1.79 0.56 12.44
CA LEU A 151 0.93 -0.18 11.55
C LEU A 151 0.06 -1.17 12.32
N ASP A 152 -1.16 -1.35 11.87
CA ASP A 152 -2.04 -2.42 12.33
C ASP A 152 -1.65 -3.78 11.72
N ARG A 153 -2.42 -4.81 12.04
CA ARG A 153 -2.17 -6.17 11.52
C ARG A 153 -2.32 -6.30 10.00
N CYS A 154 -2.99 -5.32 9.38
CA CYS A 154 -3.17 -5.25 7.92
C CYS A 154 -2.04 -4.47 7.23
N PHE A 155 -1.05 -4.00 7.98
CA PHE A 155 -0.03 -3.04 7.55
C PHE A 155 -0.61 -1.72 7.08
N GLY A 156 -1.71 -1.31 7.72
CA GLY A 156 -2.35 -0.04 7.49
C GLY A 156 -2.20 0.91 8.67
N HIS A 157 -2.31 2.19 8.38
CA HIS A 157 -2.39 3.27 9.34
C HIS A 157 -3.00 4.52 8.69
N PRO A 158 -3.39 5.55 9.49
CA PRO A 158 -3.86 6.81 8.92
C PRO A 158 -2.70 7.77 8.57
N TYR A 159 -2.86 8.48 7.47
CA TYR A 159 -2.17 9.73 7.16
C TYR A 159 -3.24 10.79 6.88
N SER A 160 -3.17 11.98 7.51
CA SER A 160 -4.23 12.99 7.42
C SER A 160 -5.65 12.41 7.62
N GLN A 161 -5.80 11.51 8.60
CA GLN A 161 -7.02 10.75 8.92
C GLN A 161 -7.48 9.75 7.83
N GLN A 162 -6.75 9.59 6.74
CA GLN A 162 -7.06 8.66 5.67
C GLN A 162 -6.31 7.35 5.88
N TYR A 163 -7.07 6.27 6.06
CA TYR A 163 -6.49 4.94 6.20
C TYR A 163 -5.95 4.44 4.86
N HIS A 164 -4.78 3.83 4.90
CA HIS A 164 -4.13 3.22 3.74
C HIS A 164 -3.25 2.04 4.17
N LEU A 165 -2.89 1.20 3.21
CA LEU A 165 -2.01 0.05 3.40
C LEU A 165 -0.62 0.35 2.84
N HIS A 166 0.40 -0.33 3.38
CA HIS A 166 1.76 -0.33 2.86
C HIS A 166 2.17 -1.68 2.28
N ALA A 167 1.98 -2.75 3.01
CA ALA A 167 2.44 -4.07 2.63
C ALA A 167 1.29 -5.06 2.52
N TYR A 168 1.63 -6.30 2.22
CA TYR A 168 0.73 -7.41 2.21
C TYR A 168 0.59 -8.04 3.60
N SER A 169 -0.64 -8.24 4.04
CA SER A 169 -0.93 -9.01 5.24
C SER A 169 -1.92 -10.14 4.94
N TRP A 170 -1.46 -11.39 5.10
CA TRP A 170 -2.34 -12.57 5.01
C TRP A 170 -3.45 -12.60 6.07
N LYS A 171 -3.31 -11.81 7.13
CA LYS A 171 -4.34 -11.71 8.17
C LYS A 171 -5.57 -10.95 7.70
N CYS A 172 -5.41 -10.12 6.67
CA CYS A 172 -6.45 -9.22 6.17
C CYS A 172 -6.90 -9.54 4.74
N PHE A 173 -6.16 -10.39 4.05
CA PHE A 173 -6.53 -10.93 2.75
C PHE A 173 -6.65 -12.46 2.89
N PRO A 174 -7.75 -12.96 3.47
CA PRO A 174 -7.87 -14.38 3.82
C PRO A 174 -7.91 -15.30 2.60
N ASN A 175 -8.39 -14.82 1.46
CA ASN A 175 -8.40 -15.58 0.23
C ASN A 175 -7.10 -15.38 -0.56
N GLN A 176 -6.06 -16.09 -0.16
CA GLN A 176 -4.75 -16.02 -0.81
C GLN A 176 -4.59 -17.01 -1.97
N GLY A 177 -5.66 -17.74 -2.27
CA GLY A 177 -5.58 -18.93 -3.10
C GLY A 177 -4.97 -20.09 -2.34
N THR A 178 -5.47 -21.29 -2.59
CA THR A 178 -4.95 -22.52 -1.97
C THR A 178 -3.96 -23.22 -2.87
N GLU A 179 -4.07 -23.01 -4.17
CA GLU A 179 -3.26 -23.63 -5.21
C GLU A 179 -3.04 -22.63 -6.36
N GLY A 180 -1.85 -22.68 -6.97
CA GLY A 180 -1.51 -21.84 -8.11
C GLY A 180 -1.37 -20.36 -7.76
N HIS A 181 -1.58 -19.52 -8.74
CA HIS A 181 -1.42 -18.07 -8.65
C HIS A 181 -2.39 -17.43 -7.66
N SER A 182 -1.89 -16.51 -6.85
CA SER A 182 -2.73 -15.74 -5.92
C SER A 182 -3.82 -14.96 -6.66
N PRO A 183 -4.97 -14.70 -6.01
CA PRO A 183 -6.03 -13.87 -6.58
C PRO A 183 -5.62 -12.41 -6.71
N LEU A 184 -6.38 -11.67 -7.49
CA LEU A 184 -6.31 -10.23 -7.63
C LEU A 184 -6.76 -9.56 -6.33
N PHE A 185 -5.95 -8.66 -5.77
CA PHE A 185 -6.25 -7.89 -4.56
C PHE A 185 -6.57 -6.43 -4.83
N GLY A 186 -6.18 -5.92 -5.99
CA GLY A 186 -6.44 -4.54 -6.39
C GLY A 186 -5.83 -4.17 -7.73
N TYR A 187 -5.77 -2.89 -7.97
CA TYR A 187 -5.21 -2.34 -9.20
C TYR A 187 -4.25 -1.21 -8.89
N ALA A 188 -3.10 -1.22 -9.57
CA ALA A 188 -2.20 -0.08 -9.59
C ALA A 188 -2.79 1.09 -10.41
N LEU A 189 -2.29 2.30 -10.21
CA LEU A 189 -2.83 3.48 -10.89
C LEU A 189 -2.64 3.46 -12.41
N ASP A 190 -1.70 2.67 -12.91
CA ASP A 190 -1.51 2.42 -14.34
C ASP A 190 -2.48 1.39 -14.95
N GLY A 191 -3.33 0.80 -14.09
CA GLY A 191 -4.38 -0.14 -14.48
C GLY A 191 -4.00 -1.61 -14.43
N PHE A 192 -2.73 -1.96 -14.24
CA PHE A 192 -2.35 -3.36 -14.04
C PHE A 192 -2.83 -3.89 -12.69
N GLY A 193 -3.10 -5.19 -12.65
CA GLY A 193 -3.53 -5.86 -11.43
C GLY A 193 -2.41 -5.97 -10.41
N ILE A 194 -2.78 -5.86 -9.13
CA ILE A 194 -1.94 -6.18 -7.99
C ILE A 194 -2.44 -7.49 -7.42
N TYR A 195 -1.62 -8.53 -7.51
CA TYR A 195 -1.95 -9.87 -7.06
C TYR A 195 -1.25 -10.19 -5.74
N GLY A 196 -1.72 -11.23 -5.06
CA GLY A 196 -1.10 -11.70 -3.83
C GLY A 196 0.27 -12.36 -4.08
N PRO A 197 0.85 -12.98 -3.04
CA PRO A 197 2.27 -13.33 -3.05
C PRO A 197 2.64 -14.55 -3.88
N ARG A 198 1.70 -15.35 -4.38
CA ARG A 198 2.03 -16.60 -5.10
C ARG A 198 1.98 -16.40 -6.61
N GLY A 199 3.01 -16.92 -7.29
CA GLY A 199 3.07 -17.04 -8.74
C GLY A 199 2.33 -18.26 -9.28
N GLY A 200 2.46 -18.52 -10.57
CA GLY A 200 1.76 -19.61 -11.28
C GLY A 200 2.11 -21.02 -10.77
N ASP A 201 3.26 -21.20 -10.14
CA ASP A 201 3.68 -22.46 -9.51
C ASP A 201 3.14 -22.65 -8.06
N GLY A 202 2.35 -21.71 -7.56
CA GLY A 202 1.77 -21.72 -6.22
C GLY A 202 2.75 -21.35 -5.10
N LYS A 203 3.99 -21.00 -5.41
CA LYS A 203 4.98 -20.56 -4.43
C LYS A 203 4.98 -19.04 -4.28
N GLU A 204 5.42 -18.57 -3.11
CA GLU A 204 5.63 -17.14 -2.90
C GLU A 204 6.72 -16.61 -3.83
N VAL A 205 6.40 -15.52 -4.54
CA VAL A 205 7.30 -14.83 -5.46
C VAL A 205 8.26 -13.96 -4.65
N THR A 206 9.53 -13.99 -5.02
CA THR A 206 10.57 -13.13 -4.46
C THR A 206 10.93 -11.99 -5.42
N ASN A 207 11.59 -10.95 -4.93
CA ASN A 207 12.06 -9.85 -5.77
C ASN A 207 12.99 -10.30 -6.92
N ALA A 208 13.69 -11.43 -6.73
CA ALA A 208 14.53 -12.00 -7.78
C ALA A 208 13.73 -12.51 -9.01
N GLN A 209 12.43 -12.70 -8.88
CA GLN A 209 11.52 -13.15 -9.93
C GLN A 209 10.72 -11.99 -10.55
N LEU A 210 10.86 -10.79 -9.99
CA LEU A 210 10.15 -9.57 -10.38
C LEU A 210 11.11 -8.57 -11.00
N ASP A 211 10.56 -7.65 -11.76
CA ASP A 211 11.32 -6.51 -12.29
C ASP A 211 11.47 -5.39 -11.25
N GLU A 212 12.12 -4.31 -11.63
CA GLU A 212 12.35 -3.13 -10.78
C GLU A 212 11.07 -2.47 -10.28
N CYS A 213 9.94 -2.70 -10.96
CA CYS A 213 8.63 -2.17 -10.55
C CYS A 213 7.85 -3.11 -9.65
N HIS A 214 8.41 -4.28 -9.32
CA HIS A 214 7.81 -5.30 -8.47
C HIS A 214 6.69 -6.09 -9.16
N GLY A 215 6.87 -6.35 -10.45
CA GLY A 215 5.95 -7.12 -11.26
C GLY A 215 6.65 -8.00 -12.30
N HIS A 216 5.88 -8.77 -13.02
CA HIS A 216 6.33 -9.60 -14.12
C HIS A 216 5.19 -9.94 -15.08
N THR A 217 5.48 -10.72 -16.13
CA THR A 217 4.49 -11.14 -17.12
C THR A 217 4.35 -12.64 -17.12
N GLU A 218 3.23 -13.16 -16.60
CA GLU A 218 2.87 -14.57 -16.66
C GLU A 218 1.35 -14.77 -16.84
N PRO A 219 0.86 -16.01 -17.05
CA PRO A 219 -0.57 -16.27 -17.14
C PRO A 219 -1.30 -16.08 -15.82
N VAL A 220 -2.26 -15.17 -15.80
CA VAL A 220 -3.15 -14.91 -14.66
C VAL A 220 -4.60 -14.82 -15.08
N MET A 221 -5.51 -14.98 -14.14
CA MET A 221 -6.93 -14.69 -14.37
C MET A 221 -7.14 -13.19 -14.48
N TRP A 222 -7.42 -12.73 -15.70
CA TRP A 222 -7.68 -11.34 -16.03
C TRP A 222 -8.99 -11.21 -16.80
N GLU A 223 -9.91 -10.38 -16.31
CA GLU A 223 -11.25 -10.22 -16.91
C GLU A 223 -11.98 -11.57 -17.16
N GLY A 224 -11.85 -12.50 -16.23
CA GLY A 224 -12.49 -13.83 -16.31
C GLY A 224 -11.83 -14.83 -17.26
N LYS A 225 -10.66 -14.51 -17.81
CA LYS A 225 -9.91 -15.40 -18.71
C LYS A 225 -8.46 -15.52 -18.26
N LEU A 226 -7.87 -16.70 -18.48
CA LEU A 226 -6.44 -16.88 -18.30
C LEU A 226 -5.72 -16.15 -19.44
N GLN A 227 -4.90 -15.14 -19.07
CA GLN A 227 -4.16 -14.32 -20.03
C GLN A 227 -2.74 -14.07 -19.54
N LYS A 228 -1.80 -14.09 -20.47
CA LYS A 228 -0.42 -13.67 -20.19
C LYS A 228 -0.36 -12.16 -20.25
N ILE A 229 -0.32 -11.53 -19.06
CA ILE A 229 -0.32 -10.08 -18.90
C ILE A 229 0.66 -9.68 -17.79
N TYR A 230 1.24 -8.47 -17.92
CA TYR A 230 2.02 -7.88 -16.85
C TYR A 230 1.14 -7.60 -15.63
N HIS A 231 1.66 -7.87 -14.44
CA HIS A 231 0.99 -7.58 -13.17
C HIS A 231 2.02 -7.44 -12.04
N TYR A 232 1.59 -6.78 -10.99
CA TYR A 232 2.36 -6.60 -9.77
C TYR A 232 2.04 -7.70 -8.76
N HIS A 233 3.00 -8.00 -7.90
CA HIS A 233 2.81 -8.87 -6.75
C HIS A 233 2.95 -8.13 -5.43
N LEU A 234 2.15 -8.53 -4.46
CA LEU A 234 2.39 -8.24 -3.07
C LEU A 234 3.26 -9.37 -2.51
N ASN A 235 4.40 -9.07 -1.94
CA ASN A 235 5.25 -10.07 -1.32
C ASN A 235 5.83 -9.59 0.02
N ARG A 236 6.77 -10.34 0.59
CA ARG A 236 7.38 -10.04 1.90
C ARG A 236 8.67 -9.25 1.80
N GLU A 237 9.11 -8.96 0.60
CA GLU A 237 10.36 -8.24 0.36
C GLU A 237 10.05 -6.79 -0.03
N PHE A 238 10.84 -5.86 0.51
CA PHE A 238 10.70 -4.44 0.17
C PHE A 238 10.87 -4.25 -1.36
N PRO A 239 10.02 -3.45 -2.04
CA PRO A 239 9.02 -2.49 -1.55
C PRO A 239 7.61 -3.07 -1.29
N TYR A 240 7.42 -4.35 -1.14
CA TYR A 240 6.20 -5.06 -0.75
C TYR A 240 5.03 -5.00 -1.74
N SER A 241 4.94 -3.94 -2.52
CA SER A 241 3.87 -3.69 -3.49
C SER A 241 4.45 -3.06 -4.77
N VAL A 242 3.94 -1.93 -5.22
CA VAL A 242 4.38 -1.27 -6.45
C VAL A 242 5.62 -0.42 -6.20
N GLY A 243 6.71 -0.72 -6.89
CA GLY A 243 7.98 0.02 -6.84
C GLY A 243 8.09 1.14 -7.89
N CYS A 244 7.44 1.00 -9.02
CA CYS A 244 7.25 1.99 -10.08
C CYS A 244 6.11 1.53 -10.99
N PHE A 245 5.71 2.31 -11.98
CA PHE A 245 4.66 1.90 -12.91
C PHE A 245 5.24 1.41 -14.24
N ARG A 246 4.82 0.23 -14.67
CA ARG A 246 5.16 -0.32 -16.00
C ARG A 246 4.20 0.17 -17.09
N GLY A 247 3.04 0.70 -16.72
CA GLY A 247 2.15 1.45 -17.59
C GLY A 247 2.32 2.96 -17.42
N ARG A 248 1.39 3.73 -17.98
CA ARG A 248 1.37 5.18 -17.81
C ARG A 248 0.25 5.61 -16.87
N VAL A 249 0.58 6.42 -15.89
CA VAL A 249 -0.35 7.02 -14.96
C VAL A 249 -0.61 8.46 -15.34
N ASN A 250 -1.89 8.80 -15.52
CA ASN A 250 -2.35 10.17 -15.50
C ASN A 250 -2.93 10.46 -14.12
N TYR A 251 -2.15 11.06 -13.23
CA TYR A 251 -2.55 11.28 -11.84
C TYR A 251 -3.79 12.15 -11.69
N THR A 252 -3.97 13.14 -12.55
CA THR A 252 -5.18 13.98 -12.53
C THR A 252 -6.43 13.17 -12.86
N ALA A 253 -6.37 12.30 -13.86
CA ALA A 253 -7.48 11.41 -14.18
C ALA A 253 -7.66 10.34 -13.08
N ALA A 254 -6.57 9.80 -12.57
CA ALA A 254 -6.60 8.69 -11.61
C ALA A 254 -7.10 9.12 -10.22
N LEU A 255 -6.67 10.27 -9.71
CA LEU A 255 -6.88 10.67 -8.32
C LEU A 255 -7.56 12.04 -8.16
N GLY A 256 -7.73 12.79 -9.23
CA GLY A 256 -8.16 14.21 -9.17
C GLY A 256 -9.54 14.46 -8.57
N ARG A 257 -10.34 13.41 -8.36
CA ARG A 257 -11.65 13.49 -7.69
C ARG A 257 -11.62 12.99 -6.24
N THR A 258 -10.53 12.36 -5.81
CA THR A 258 -10.35 11.95 -4.42
C THR A 258 -10.06 13.18 -3.58
N THR A 259 -10.77 13.35 -2.47
CA THR A 259 -10.57 14.49 -1.56
C THR A 259 -9.77 14.06 -0.34
N GLN A 260 -8.91 14.95 0.14
CA GLN A 260 -8.22 14.80 1.42
C GLN A 260 -8.96 15.52 2.54
N HIS A 261 -8.74 15.11 3.78
CA HIS A 261 -9.34 15.74 4.95
C HIS A 261 -8.91 17.21 5.18
N ASP A 262 -7.79 17.61 4.61
CA ASP A 262 -7.32 19.00 4.62
C ASP A 262 -8.03 19.90 3.60
N GLY A 263 -9.04 19.37 2.89
CA GLY A 263 -9.80 20.10 1.87
C GLY A 263 -9.08 20.24 0.53
N HIS A 264 -7.87 19.73 0.40
CA HIS A 264 -7.16 19.67 -0.86
C HIS A 264 -7.51 18.36 -1.56
N GLY A 265 -8.13 18.45 -2.72
CA GLY A 265 -8.23 17.30 -3.62
C GLY A 265 -6.84 16.91 -4.13
N TYR A 266 -6.67 15.66 -4.56
CA TYR A 266 -5.48 15.26 -5.33
C TYR A 266 -5.48 15.93 -6.73
N THR A 267 -5.78 17.22 -6.80
CA THR A 267 -5.82 17.98 -8.03
C THR A 267 -4.45 18.36 -8.57
N LYS A 268 -3.43 18.25 -7.71
CA LYS A 268 -2.02 18.16 -8.10
C LYS A 268 -1.43 17.05 -7.27
N PRO A 269 -0.67 16.11 -7.88
CA PRO A 269 0.18 15.24 -7.09
C PRO A 269 0.95 16.15 -6.14
N GLN A 270 0.96 15.83 -4.85
CA GLN A 270 2.01 16.37 -3.98
C GLN A 270 3.27 15.71 -4.51
N ILE A 271 3.95 16.44 -5.37
CA ILE A 271 5.07 15.96 -6.16
C ILE A 271 6.15 15.54 -5.18
N CYS A 272 6.25 14.24 -4.96
CA CYS A 272 7.56 13.69 -4.71
C CYS A 272 8.33 13.94 -5.99
N THR A 273 9.23 14.92 -5.99
CA THR A 273 10.16 15.15 -7.10
C THR A 273 10.67 13.80 -7.56
N ALA A 274 10.51 13.51 -8.84
CA ALA A 274 10.70 12.22 -9.50
C ALA A 274 11.58 11.28 -8.67
N ILE A 275 10.95 10.35 -7.95
CA ILE A 275 11.69 9.30 -7.27
C ILE A 275 12.19 8.41 -8.39
N THR A 276 13.39 8.69 -8.85
CA THR A 276 14.15 7.70 -9.58
C THR A 276 14.32 6.57 -8.59
N VAL A 277 13.58 5.48 -8.75
CA VAL A 277 13.81 4.28 -7.97
C VAL A 277 15.28 3.95 -8.19
N PRO A 278 16.15 4.14 -7.20
CA PRO A 278 17.47 3.55 -7.33
C PRO A 278 17.15 2.06 -7.47
N LEU A 279 17.67 1.42 -8.49
CA LEU A 279 17.82 -0.02 -8.49
C LEU A 279 18.39 -0.34 -7.12
N ILE A 280 17.56 -0.87 -6.22
CA ILE A 280 18.02 -1.27 -4.90
C ILE A 280 18.91 -2.47 -5.19
N PRO A 281 20.24 -2.34 -5.07
CA PRO A 281 21.09 -3.51 -5.22
C PRO A 281 20.60 -4.50 -4.17
N THR A 282 20.28 -5.69 -4.57
CA THR A 282 20.10 -6.84 -3.69
C THR A 282 21.32 -6.85 -2.76
N GLY A 283 21.15 -6.35 -1.53
CA GLY A 283 22.23 -6.23 -0.55
C GLY A 283 22.45 -4.86 0.10
N ALA A 284 21.69 -3.82 -0.22
CA ALA A 284 21.94 -2.46 0.28
C ALA A 284 21.37 -2.15 1.67
N PHE A 285 21.01 -3.15 2.45
CA PHE A 285 20.68 -3.02 3.87
C PHE A 285 21.69 -3.82 4.70
N GLN A 286 22.92 -3.29 4.81
CA GLN A 286 23.83 -3.63 5.90
C GLN A 286 23.66 -2.65 7.04
#